data_217c8e1fe13c4ee035d7726e568bdc66
#
_entry.id   217c8e1fe13c4ee035d7726e568bdc66
#
_cell.length_a   1.000
_cell.length_b   1.000
_cell.length_c   1.000
_cell.angle_alpha   90.00
_cell.angle_beta   90.00
_cell.angle_gamma   90.00
#
_symmetry.space_group_name_H-M   'P 1'
#
loop_
_entity.id
_entity.type
_entity.pdbx_description
1 polymer ?
#
loop_
_entity_poly.entity_id
_entity_poly.type
_entity_poly.pdbx_seq_one_letter_code
_entity_poly.pdbx_strand_id
1 'polypeptide(L)'
;MRQKGRTMTELRAENTVKRNEGTAGKAGSGSKDRVRVITVTGVLSAVAFLLQLIEIPLPMLMPTFIKFDFSDLPALIGSFALGPVCGIVIELIKNVLHALLATGSFGVGELSNFVLGAVFVGVAGCIYRRSRSKKGALIA
;
A
#
# COMPACT_ATOMS: atom_id res chain seq x y z
N MET A 1 6.42 38.49 -38.50
CA MET A 1 6.19 37.90 -39.83
C MET A 1 7.46 37.26 -40.34
N ARG A 2 7.76 36.01 -40.08
CA ARG A 2 8.70 35.16 -40.83
C ARG A 2 8.61 33.71 -40.32
N GLN A 3 7.54 33.05 -40.66
CA GLN A 3 7.50 31.58 -40.66
C GLN A 3 7.39 31.11 -42.12
N LYS A 4 8.49 31.30 -42.83
CA LYS A 4 8.55 30.82 -44.22
C LYS A 4 9.88 30.09 -44.37
N GLY A 5 9.84 28.78 -44.45
CA GLY A 5 10.99 27.98 -44.87
C GLY A 5 11.39 26.78 -44.04
N ARG A 6 10.53 26.27 -43.13
CA ARG A 6 10.83 24.97 -42.56
C ARG A 6 10.36 23.88 -43.50
N THR A 7 11.25 23.02 -43.89
CA THR A 7 10.91 21.88 -44.73
C THR A 7 10.07 20.88 -43.96
N MET A 8 9.21 20.11 -44.65
CA MET A 8 8.40 19.04 -44.04
C MET A 8 9.25 18.01 -43.28
N THR A 9 10.49 17.87 -43.67
CA THR A 9 11.49 16.99 -43.03
C THR A 9 11.89 17.51 -41.65
N GLU A 10 12.11 18.83 -41.51
CA GLU A 10 12.47 19.45 -40.23
C GLU A 10 11.29 19.41 -39.23
N LEU A 11 10.05 19.67 -39.70
CA LEU A 11 8.87 19.57 -38.87
C LEU A 11 8.62 18.15 -38.41
N ARG A 12 8.91 17.16 -39.27
CA ARG A 12 8.79 15.74 -38.93
C ARG A 12 9.82 15.32 -37.89
N ALA A 13 11.07 15.78 -38.03
CA ALA A 13 12.14 15.53 -37.08
C ALA A 13 11.82 16.15 -35.70
N GLU A 14 11.39 17.41 -35.68
CA GLU A 14 10.99 18.11 -34.45
C GLU A 14 9.82 17.40 -33.73
N ASN A 15 8.82 16.96 -34.46
CA ASN A 15 7.69 16.21 -33.91
C ASN A 15 8.10 14.82 -33.39
N THR A 16 9.08 14.18 -34.02
CA THR A 16 9.61 12.88 -33.57
C THR A 16 10.39 13.05 -32.27
N VAL A 17 11.21 14.09 -32.16
CA VAL A 17 11.97 14.41 -30.95
C VAL A 17 11.02 14.72 -29.78
N LYS A 18 10.03 15.58 -29.98
CA LYS A 18 9.03 15.90 -28.95
C LYS A 18 8.23 14.70 -28.51
N ARG A 19 7.92 13.79 -29.44
CA ARG A 19 7.21 12.54 -29.15
C ARG A 19 8.07 11.60 -28.28
N ASN A 20 9.35 11.50 -28.59
CA ASN A 20 10.28 10.65 -27.84
C ASN A 20 10.56 11.22 -26.44
N GLU A 21 10.69 12.54 -26.30
CA GLU A 21 10.83 13.18 -24.97
C GLU A 21 9.58 13.01 -24.10
N GLY A 22 8.40 13.14 -24.70
CA GLY A 22 7.14 12.91 -24.01
C GLY A 22 6.94 11.46 -23.53
N THR A 23 7.46 10.51 -24.30
CA THR A 23 7.39 9.07 -23.97
C THR A 23 8.41 8.68 -22.91
N ALA A 24 9.61 9.22 -22.99
CA ALA A 24 10.69 8.99 -22.01
C ALA A 24 10.33 9.57 -20.63
N GLY A 25 9.73 10.74 -20.58
CA GLY A 25 9.29 11.38 -19.34
C GLY A 25 8.19 10.59 -18.62
N LYS A 26 7.24 10.02 -19.36
CA LYS A 26 6.18 9.18 -18.81
C LYS A 26 6.67 7.82 -18.31
N ALA A 27 7.61 7.20 -18.99
CA ALA A 27 8.16 5.91 -18.58
C ALA A 27 9.00 6.03 -17.28
N GLY A 28 9.75 7.12 -17.11
CA GLY A 28 10.56 7.36 -15.93
C GLY A 28 9.74 7.67 -14.67
N SER A 29 8.62 8.36 -14.80
CA SER A 29 7.74 8.69 -13.67
C SER A 29 7.03 7.44 -13.14
N GLY A 30 6.45 6.62 -14.00
CA GLY A 30 5.73 5.43 -13.57
C GLY A 30 6.63 4.36 -12.90
N SER A 31 7.91 4.30 -13.26
CA SER A 31 8.88 3.39 -12.63
C SER A 31 9.24 3.85 -11.21
N LYS A 32 9.51 5.14 -11.01
CA LYS A 32 9.82 5.72 -9.69
C LYS A 32 8.65 5.59 -8.72
N ASP A 33 7.42 5.80 -9.20
CA ASP A 33 6.23 5.66 -8.37
C ASP A 33 6.01 4.20 -7.94
N ARG A 34 6.25 3.24 -8.82
CA ARG A 34 6.18 1.81 -8.50
C ARG A 34 7.22 1.40 -7.45
N VAL A 35 8.47 1.82 -7.63
CA VAL A 35 9.55 1.55 -6.66
C VAL A 35 9.21 2.14 -5.30
N ARG A 36 8.71 3.37 -5.25
CA ARG A 36 8.27 4.01 -4.01
C ARG A 36 7.16 3.22 -3.32
N VAL A 37 6.13 2.81 -4.05
CA VAL A 37 5.03 2.02 -3.50
C VAL A 37 5.55 0.70 -2.92
N ILE A 38 6.38 -0.04 -3.65
CA ILE A 38 6.95 -1.31 -3.20
C ILE A 38 7.81 -1.12 -1.95
N THR A 39 8.67 -0.10 -1.93
CA THR A 39 9.55 0.18 -0.79
C THR A 39 8.75 0.54 0.45
N VAL A 40 7.78 1.46 0.33
CA VAL A 40 6.95 1.88 1.47
C VAL A 40 6.10 0.71 1.98
N THR A 41 5.51 -0.09 1.10
CA THR A 41 4.76 -1.29 1.47
C THR A 41 5.64 -2.28 2.22
N GLY A 42 6.87 -2.52 1.75
CA GLY A 42 7.83 -3.41 2.40
C GLY A 42 8.22 -2.94 3.81
N VAL A 43 8.53 -1.65 3.96
CA VAL A 43 8.86 -1.06 5.27
C VAL A 43 7.69 -1.14 6.23
N LEU A 44 6.48 -0.78 5.78
CA LEU A 44 5.28 -0.86 6.62
C LEU A 44 4.94 -2.29 7.01
N SER A 45 5.15 -3.27 6.11
CA SER A 45 4.98 -4.69 6.42
C SER A 45 5.95 -5.17 7.49
N ALA A 46 7.22 -4.73 7.42
CA ALA A 46 8.22 -5.06 8.43
C ALA A 46 7.85 -4.47 9.80
N VAL A 47 7.41 -3.21 9.85
CA VAL A 47 6.96 -2.56 11.08
C VAL A 47 5.72 -3.26 11.64
N ALA A 48 4.74 -3.59 10.79
CA ALA A 48 3.54 -4.32 11.19
C ALA A 48 3.90 -5.69 11.80
N PHE A 49 4.82 -6.41 11.18
CA PHE A 49 5.30 -7.70 11.67
C PHE A 49 5.99 -7.56 13.03
N LEU A 50 6.88 -6.57 13.21
CA LEU A 50 7.54 -6.31 14.50
C LEU A 50 6.53 -5.98 15.60
N LEU A 51 5.51 -5.17 15.30
CA LEU A 51 4.45 -4.86 16.24
C LEU A 51 3.62 -6.11 16.60
N GLN A 52 3.39 -7.00 15.65
CA GLN A 52 2.71 -8.26 15.89
C GLN A 52 3.51 -9.20 16.81
N LEU A 53 4.85 -9.17 16.75
CA LEU A 53 5.71 -9.92 17.70
C LEU A 53 5.65 -9.37 19.13
N ILE A 54 5.32 -8.08 19.28
CA ILE A 54 5.18 -7.42 20.59
C ILE A 54 3.74 -7.60 21.13
N GLU A 55 2.94 -8.51 20.58
CA GLU A 55 1.63 -8.84 21.15
C GLU A 55 1.77 -9.16 22.65
N ILE A 56 1.40 -8.19 23.48
CA ILE A 56 1.29 -8.40 24.91
C ILE A 56 -0.01 -9.16 25.13
N PRO A 57 0.03 -10.43 25.53
CA PRO A 57 -1.19 -11.11 25.95
C PRO A 57 -1.71 -10.37 27.20
N LEU A 58 -2.79 -9.61 27.04
CA LEU A 58 -3.52 -9.01 28.13
C LEU A 58 -4.69 -9.94 28.52
N PRO A 59 -4.44 -11.10 29.15
CA PRO A 59 -5.49 -12.06 29.47
C PRO A 59 -6.47 -11.52 30.51
N MET A 60 -6.16 -10.39 31.12
CA MET A 60 -6.87 -9.86 32.28
C MET A 60 -7.96 -8.84 31.91
N LEU A 61 -7.93 -8.28 30.70
CA LEU A 61 -8.83 -7.17 30.32
C LEU A 61 -9.83 -7.53 29.21
N MET A 62 -9.59 -8.59 28.44
CA MET A 62 -10.47 -8.95 27.32
C MET A 62 -10.58 -10.46 27.15
N PRO A 63 -11.78 -10.99 26.76
CA PRO A 63 -11.93 -12.39 26.39
C PRO A 63 -11.01 -12.72 25.21
N THR A 64 -10.51 -13.94 25.19
CA THR A 64 -9.45 -14.50 24.34
C THR A 64 -9.66 -14.33 22.82
N PHE A 65 -10.79 -13.77 22.40
CA PHE A 65 -11.18 -13.61 21.00
C PHE A 65 -10.86 -12.24 20.42
N ILE A 66 -10.58 -11.24 21.25
CA ILE A 66 -10.30 -9.87 20.78
C ILE A 66 -8.85 -9.53 21.16
N LYS A 67 -7.96 -9.82 20.26
CA LYS A 67 -6.60 -9.30 20.32
C LYS A 67 -6.62 -7.88 19.73
N PHE A 68 -6.38 -6.88 20.56
CA PHE A 68 -6.18 -5.55 20.06
C PHE A 68 -4.78 -5.49 19.45
N ASP A 69 -4.72 -5.62 18.15
CA ASP A 69 -3.46 -5.74 17.41
C ASP A 69 -3.07 -4.37 16.85
N PHE A 70 -2.10 -3.73 17.51
CA PHE A 70 -1.51 -2.49 17.01
C PHE A 70 -0.79 -2.68 15.66
N SER A 71 -0.56 -3.91 15.23
CA SER A 71 0.08 -4.22 13.96
C SER A 71 -0.77 -3.86 12.74
N ASP A 72 -2.08 -3.64 12.92
CA ASP A 72 -2.98 -3.17 11.87
C ASP A 72 -2.80 -1.67 11.55
N LEU A 73 -2.23 -0.89 12.49
CA LEU A 73 -1.98 0.53 12.27
C LEU A 73 -1.08 0.83 11.06
N PRO A 74 0.08 0.19 10.89
CA PRO A 74 0.89 0.36 9.68
C PRO A 74 0.14 -0.01 8.41
N ALA A 75 -0.71 -1.05 8.45
CA ALA A 75 -1.52 -1.47 7.32
C ALA A 75 -2.58 -0.41 6.96
N LEU A 76 -3.22 0.20 7.97
CA LEU A 76 -4.14 1.32 7.77
C LEU A 76 -3.43 2.54 7.17
N ILE A 77 -2.25 2.89 7.68
CA ILE A 77 -1.45 3.99 7.14
C ILE A 77 -1.09 3.71 5.67
N GLY A 78 -0.66 2.50 5.35
CA GLY A 78 -0.39 2.06 3.99
C GLY A 78 -1.62 2.12 3.10
N SER A 79 -2.77 1.70 3.61
CA SER A 79 -4.05 1.76 2.92
C SER A 79 -4.48 3.21 2.60
N PHE A 80 -4.28 4.13 3.52
CA PHE A 80 -4.63 5.55 3.33
C PHE A 80 -3.64 6.28 2.42
N ALA A 81 -2.35 5.97 2.53
CA ALA A 81 -1.29 6.63 1.76
C ALA A 81 -1.18 6.12 0.32
N LEU A 82 -1.25 4.80 0.14
CA LEU A 82 -0.98 4.12 -1.14
C LEU A 82 -2.23 3.47 -1.75
N GLY A 83 -3.28 3.31 -0.98
CA GLY A 83 -4.54 2.72 -1.39
C GLY A 83 -4.86 1.39 -0.69
N PRO A 84 -6.14 0.95 -0.74
CA PRO A 84 -6.62 -0.22 0.01
C PRO A 84 -5.90 -1.51 -0.37
N VAL A 85 -5.48 -1.66 -1.61
CA VAL A 85 -4.73 -2.84 -2.08
C VAL A 85 -3.39 -2.97 -1.34
N CYS A 86 -2.65 -1.87 -1.16
CA CYS A 86 -1.38 -1.89 -0.43
C CYS A 86 -1.58 -2.27 1.04
N GLY A 87 -2.64 -1.79 1.68
CA GLY A 87 -2.99 -2.18 3.05
C GLY A 87 -3.25 -3.68 3.17
N ILE A 88 -4.02 -4.27 2.26
CA ILE A 88 -4.28 -5.72 2.22
C ILE A 88 -2.98 -6.51 2.00
N VAL A 89 -2.08 -6.02 1.14
CA VAL A 89 -0.77 -6.66 0.92
C VAL A 89 0.08 -6.62 2.19
N ILE A 90 0.08 -5.52 2.95
CA ILE A 90 0.77 -5.42 4.23
C ILE A 90 0.21 -6.44 5.22
N GLU A 91 -1.12 -6.57 5.30
CA GLU A 91 -1.79 -7.58 6.11
C GLU A 91 -1.38 -9.01 5.73
N LEU A 92 -1.33 -9.29 4.43
CA LEU A 92 -0.91 -10.60 3.93
C LEU A 92 0.54 -10.92 4.34
N ILE A 93 1.47 -9.99 4.10
CA ILE A 93 2.90 -10.18 4.37
C ILE A 93 3.13 -10.40 5.86
N LYS A 94 2.54 -9.56 6.74
CA LYS A 94 2.73 -9.70 8.19
C LYS A 94 2.22 -11.06 8.70
N ASN A 95 1.05 -11.49 8.26
CA ASN A 95 0.46 -12.75 8.69
C ASN A 95 1.22 -13.97 8.13
N VAL A 96 1.72 -13.92 6.89
CA VAL A 96 2.58 -14.97 6.33
C VAL A 96 3.89 -15.07 7.11
N LEU A 97 4.55 -13.95 7.41
CA LEU A 97 5.79 -13.93 8.20
C LEU A 97 5.54 -14.48 9.61
N HIS A 98 4.44 -14.10 10.24
CA HIS A 98 4.08 -14.60 11.56
C HIS A 98 3.82 -16.11 11.52
N ALA A 99 3.07 -16.61 10.54
CA ALA A 99 2.81 -18.04 10.38
C ALA A 99 4.08 -18.87 10.14
N LEU A 100 5.08 -18.31 9.43
CA LEU A 100 6.36 -18.98 9.19
C LEU A 100 7.25 -19.05 10.43
N LEU A 101 7.17 -18.05 11.31
CA LEU A 101 8.01 -17.93 12.51
C LEU A 101 7.35 -18.51 13.76
N ALA A 102 6.03 -18.46 13.84
CA ALA A 102 5.27 -19.04 14.94
C ALA A 102 5.07 -20.54 14.73
N THR A 103 6.02 -21.33 15.16
CA THR A 103 6.08 -22.79 14.97
C THR A 103 5.05 -23.61 15.76
N GLY A 104 4.03 -23.00 16.36
CA GLY A 104 3.14 -23.68 17.30
C GLY A 104 1.67 -23.85 16.91
N SER A 105 1.16 -23.08 15.98
CA SER A 105 -0.29 -23.09 15.64
C SER A 105 -0.49 -22.79 14.17
N PHE A 106 -0.25 -23.77 13.33
CA PHE A 106 -0.43 -23.60 11.90
C PHE A 106 -1.91 -23.33 11.59
N GLY A 107 -2.24 -22.09 11.27
CA GLY A 107 -3.16 -21.79 10.22
C GLY A 107 -4.47 -21.11 10.60
N VAL A 108 -5.20 -21.52 11.62
CA VAL A 108 -6.58 -21.01 11.81
C VAL A 108 -6.61 -19.61 12.43
N GLY A 109 -5.73 -19.35 13.38
CA GLY A 109 -5.61 -18.05 14.04
C GLY A 109 -5.11 -16.96 13.12
N GLU A 110 -4.02 -17.23 12.40
CA GLU A 110 -3.41 -16.33 11.44
C GLU A 110 -4.31 -16.09 10.23
N LEU A 111 -5.02 -17.13 9.76
CA LEU A 111 -5.99 -16.97 8.67
C LEU A 111 -7.16 -16.09 9.09
N SER A 112 -7.69 -16.31 10.30
CA SER A 112 -8.77 -15.48 10.85
C SER A 112 -8.31 -14.03 11.03
N ASN A 113 -7.12 -13.81 11.57
CA ASN A 113 -6.53 -12.49 11.74
C ASN A 113 -6.30 -11.79 10.40
N PHE A 114 -5.78 -12.52 9.40
CA PHE A 114 -5.63 -11.99 8.05
C PHE A 114 -6.97 -11.57 7.43
N VAL A 115 -7.99 -12.43 7.51
CA VAL A 115 -9.31 -12.12 6.92
C VAL A 115 -9.93 -10.90 7.60
N LEU A 116 -9.91 -10.83 8.93
CA LEU A 116 -10.43 -9.69 9.67
C LEU A 116 -9.63 -8.40 9.37
N GLY A 117 -8.31 -8.46 9.42
CA GLY A 117 -7.43 -7.33 9.12
C GLY A 117 -7.57 -6.85 7.69
N ALA A 118 -7.61 -7.76 6.71
CA ALA A 118 -7.76 -7.43 5.29
C ALA A 118 -9.12 -6.77 5.00
N VAL A 119 -10.19 -7.27 5.59
CA VAL A 119 -11.54 -6.67 5.47
C VAL A 119 -11.56 -5.29 6.12
N PHE A 120 -11.05 -5.17 7.34
CA PHE A 120 -11.01 -3.92 8.08
C PHE A 120 -10.19 -2.85 7.33
N VAL A 121 -8.94 -3.15 6.98
CA VAL A 121 -8.03 -2.23 6.28
C VAL A 121 -8.53 -1.93 4.86
N GLY A 122 -9.09 -2.93 4.18
CA GLY A 122 -9.65 -2.76 2.84
C GLY A 122 -10.87 -1.84 2.82
N VAL A 123 -11.82 -2.06 3.73
CA VAL A 123 -13.03 -1.22 3.87
C VAL A 123 -12.66 0.19 4.29
N ALA A 124 -11.80 0.35 5.31
CA ALA A 124 -11.31 1.63 5.77
C ALA A 124 -10.62 2.42 4.65
N GLY A 125 -9.75 1.76 3.89
CA GLY A 125 -9.08 2.37 2.74
C GLY A 125 -10.02 2.76 1.61
N CYS A 126 -11.05 1.96 1.33
CA CYS A 126 -12.06 2.29 0.34
C CYS A 126 -12.90 3.50 0.76
N ILE A 127 -13.32 3.57 2.01
CA ILE A 127 -14.08 4.72 2.55
C ILE A 127 -13.21 5.97 2.49
N TYR A 128 -11.96 5.90 2.94
CA TYR A 128 -11.03 7.02 2.89
C TYR A 128 -10.77 7.49 1.45
N ARG A 129 -10.55 6.56 0.52
CA ARG A 129 -10.34 6.88 -0.90
C ARG A 129 -11.55 7.56 -1.52
N ARG A 130 -12.77 7.16 -1.12
CA ARG A 130 -14.02 7.76 -1.60
C ARG A 130 -14.22 9.17 -1.05
N SER A 131 -13.89 9.39 0.21
CA SER A 131 -14.16 10.65 0.89
C SER A 131 -12.97 11.62 0.88
N ARG A 132 -11.73 11.15 0.75
CA ARG A 132 -10.45 11.91 0.77
C ARG A 132 -10.42 13.07 1.76
N SER A 133 -11.09 12.92 2.88
CA SER A 133 -11.25 13.96 3.91
C SER A 133 -10.82 13.42 5.26
N LYS A 134 -10.39 14.33 6.15
CA LYS A 134 -10.12 13.97 7.57
C LYS A 134 -11.32 13.32 8.26
N LYS A 135 -12.54 13.72 7.86
CA LYS A 135 -13.78 13.10 8.34
C LYS A 135 -13.95 11.67 7.83
N GLY A 136 -13.53 11.37 6.60
CA GLY A 136 -13.55 10.02 6.04
C GLY A 136 -12.58 9.07 6.76
N ALA A 137 -11.41 9.56 7.19
CA ALA A 137 -10.48 8.76 7.99
C ALA A 137 -10.96 8.48 9.41
N LEU A 138 -11.82 9.36 9.96
CA LEU A 138 -12.38 9.20 11.31
C LEU A 138 -13.58 8.26 11.33
N ILE A 139 -14.29 8.11 10.20
CA ILE A 139 -15.46 7.25 10.04
C ILE A 139 -15.05 5.84 9.60
N ALA A 140 -13.88 5.71 8.94
CA ALA A 140 -13.33 4.44 8.50
C ALA A 140 -12.71 3.67 9.65
#